data_e3bb806ed022527c94ef387228d262b4
#
_entry.id   e3bb806ed022527c94ef387228d262b4
#
_cell.length_a   1.000
_cell.length_b   1.000
_cell.length_c   1.000
_cell.angle_alpha   90.00
_cell.angle_beta   90.00
_cell.angle_gamma   90.00
#
_symmetry.space_group_name_H-M   'P 1'
#
loop_
_entity.id
_entity.type
_entity.pdbx_description
1 polymer ?
#
loop_
_entity_poly.entity_id
_entity_poly.type
_entity_poly.pdbx_seq_one_letter_code
_entity_poly.pdbx_strand_id
1 'polypeptide(L)'
;MARLPCGIYFETYDKERAYIRTKPQALFLVLFFIGLLVAPFLLSVRFVSMMNLTMITMICIVGLQITTGYAGQLNLGQSAFMGMGAFVASSLTVHFHLPFYLAIPAGGLGGGLMGIIFGIPAYRVKGFYLALTTIAAQIIFPILIMRMPASIFGGSMGFHLDPATFFGISLDNEFKLYYLVMPCTVLFVGFAFNLVRTRIGRAFIAIRDNDIVAEMMGISPLSYKTAAFFIGGSFAGVAGSLWALYIRYIAVDQFTLWYSVWYIGMIIVGGMGNILGAILGTVFIRSLEEIITTLGPYLSQHYPQIGGGAIWLAGMNIILGGTIVLFLIFEPKGLVHRWKILKASYRIWPFPYS
;
A
#
# COMPACT_ATOMS: atom_id res chain seq x y z
N MET A 1 -33.52 -6.51 9.89
CA MET A 1 -33.34 -7.93 10.24
C MET A 1 -32.51 -8.57 9.14
N ALA A 2 -31.26 -8.89 9.40
CA ALA A 2 -30.41 -9.65 8.48
C ALA A 2 -30.91 -11.10 8.51
N ARG A 3 -31.64 -11.48 7.51
CA ARG A 3 -32.16 -12.83 7.38
C ARG A 3 -31.01 -13.77 7.00
N LEU A 4 -31.09 -14.96 7.56
CA LEU A 4 -30.28 -16.16 7.46
C LEU A 4 -29.51 -16.35 6.14
N PRO A 5 -28.36 -17.01 6.17
CA PRO A 5 -27.51 -17.24 4.97
C PRO A 5 -28.20 -18.02 3.86
N CYS A 6 -29.24 -18.77 4.15
CA CYS A 6 -30.08 -19.49 3.17
C CYS A 6 -31.06 -18.60 2.40
N GLY A 7 -31.17 -17.30 2.70
CA GLY A 7 -32.09 -16.37 2.03
C GLY A 7 -31.52 -15.60 0.84
N ILE A 8 -30.29 -15.86 0.43
CA ILE A 8 -29.67 -15.19 -0.72
C ILE A 8 -29.52 -16.21 -1.85
N TYR A 9 -30.51 -16.24 -2.73
CA TYR A 9 -30.48 -17.03 -3.94
C TYR A 9 -30.08 -16.17 -5.13
N PHE A 10 -29.16 -16.67 -5.96
CA PHE A 10 -28.70 -16.01 -7.16
C PHE A 10 -29.05 -16.86 -8.38
N GLU A 11 -29.87 -16.33 -9.26
CA GLU A 11 -30.26 -16.98 -10.51
C GLU A 11 -29.23 -16.80 -11.63
N THR A 12 -28.36 -15.78 -11.51
CA THR A 12 -27.38 -15.43 -12.51
C THR A 12 -25.98 -15.29 -11.89
N TYR A 13 -24.97 -15.76 -12.61
CA TYR A 13 -23.57 -15.69 -12.22
C TYR A 13 -23.09 -14.25 -11.95
N ASP A 14 -23.63 -13.27 -12.69
CA ASP A 14 -23.27 -11.85 -12.49
C ASP A 14 -23.73 -11.32 -11.13
N LYS A 15 -24.91 -11.73 -10.66
CA LYS A 15 -25.41 -11.37 -9.32
C LYS A 15 -24.58 -12.01 -8.20
N GLU A 16 -24.07 -13.23 -8.42
CA GLU A 16 -23.18 -13.89 -7.46
C GLU A 16 -21.83 -13.19 -7.37
N ARG A 17 -21.29 -12.71 -8.50
CA ARG A 17 -20.04 -11.94 -8.57
C ARG A 17 -20.15 -10.51 -8.07
N ALA A 18 -21.34 -9.95 -7.91
CA ALA A 18 -21.50 -8.56 -7.49
C ALA A 18 -20.86 -8.27 -6.12
N TYR A 19 -20.15 -7.13 -6.01
CA TYR A 19 -19.59 -6.65 -4.73
C TYR A 19 -20.67 -6.32 -3.71
N ILE A 20 -21.74 -5.70 -4.19
CA ILE A 20 -22.87 -5.25 -3.40
C ILE A 20 -23.99 -6.24 -3.64
N ARG A 21 -24.22 -7.11 -2.64
CA ARG A 21 -25.22 -8.16 -2.72
C ARG A 21 -26.55 -7.76 -2.06
N THR A 22 -26.52 -6.76 -1.18
CA THR A 22 -27.69 -6.32 -0.41
C THR A 22 -27.79 -4.81 -0.37
N LYS A 23 -29.04 -4.29 -0.33
CA LYS A 23 -29.32 -2.85 -0.21
C LYS A 23 -28.60 -2.19 0.99
N PRO A 24 -28.55 -2.81 2.21
CA PRO A 24 -27.83 -2.22 3.33
C PRO A 24 -26.32 -2.15 3.11
N GLN A 25 -25.71 -3.07 2.33
CA GLN A 25 -24.28 -2.96 1.96
C GLN A 25 -24.03 -1.78 1.03
N ALA A 26 -24.94 -1.54 0.07
CA ALA A 26 -24.86 -0.37 -0.81
C ALA A 26 -24.98 0.93 0.00
N LEU A 27 -25.95 1.00 0.91
CA LEU A 27 -26.13 2.17 1.75
C LEU A 27 -24.90 2.45 2.62
N PHE A 28 -24.34 1.42 3.25
CA PHE A 28 -23.14 1.56 4.09
C PHE A 28 -21.92 2.04 3.27
N LEU A 29 -21.76 1.52 2.05
CA LEU A 29 -20.68 1.94 1.15
C LEU A 29 -20.85 3.39 0.72
N VAL A 30 -22.07 3.81 0.36
CA VAL A 30 -22.37 5.21 0.01
C VAL A 30 -22.10 6.13 1.21
N LEU A 31 -22.56 5.77 2.40
CA LEU A 31 -22.29 6.53 3.63
C LEU A 31 -20.80 6.61 3.94
N PHE A 32 -20.06 5.54 3.70
CA PHE A 32 -18.59 5.53 3.86
C PHE A 32 -17.91 6.53 2.91
N PHE A 33 -18.29 6.56 1.62
CA PHE A 33 -17.75 7.52 0.67
C PHE A 33 -18.15 8.96 0.98
N ILE A 34 -19.40 9.19 1.40
CA ILE A 34 -19.84 10.52 1.87
C ILE A 34 -19.03 10.93 3.09
N GLY A 35 -18.82 10.01 4.05
CA GLY A 35 -17.98 10.25 5.21
C GLY A 35 -16.54 10.63 4.84
N LEU A 36 -15.94 9.94 3.87
CA LEU A 36 -14.60 10.30 3.35
C LEU A 36 -14.59 11.69 2.70
N LEU A 37 -15.62 12.06 1.94
CA LEU A 37 -15.71 13.39 1.30
C LEU A 37 -15.87 14.51 2.34
N VAL A 38 -16.60 14.28 3.40
CA VAL A 38 -16.91 15.27 4.44
C VAL A 38 -15.81 15.32 5.52
N ALA A 39 -15.03 14.24 5.67
CA ALA A 39 -13.98 14.12 6.69
C ALA A 39 -13.05 15.35 6.81
N PRO A 40 -12.53 15.96 5.73
CA PRO A 40 -11.66 17.12 5.85
C PRO A 40 -12.32 18.33 6.50
N PHE A 41 -13.65 18.50 6.37
CA PHE A 41 -14.36 19.63 6.97
C PHE A 41 -14.60 19.46 8.48
N LEU A 42 -14.64 18.23 8.96
CA LEU A 42 -14.93 17.91 10.35
C LEU A 42 -13.66 17.70 11.18
N LEU A 43 -12.55 17.33 10.55
CA LEU A 43 -11.34 16.91 11.22
C LEU A 43 -10.29 18.05 11.26
N SER A 44 -9.43 18.03 12.27
CA SER A 44 -8.30 18.96 12.34
C SER A 44 -7.27 18.65 11.25
N VAL A 45 -6.47 19.67 10.89
CA VAL A 45 -5.39 19.59 9.89
C VAL A 45 -4.47 18.39 10.15
N ARG A 46 -4.16 18.10 11.40
CA ARG A 46 -3.32 16.96 11.79
C ARG A 46 -3.93 15.60 11.37
N PHE A 47 -5.22 15.41 11.62
CA PHE A 47 -5.91 14.18 11.18
C PHE A 47 -6.00 14.06 9.66
N VAL A 48 -6.19 15.18 8.96
CA VAL A 48 -6.20 15.19 7.48
C VAL A 48 -4.82 14.83 6.93
N SER A 49 -3.75 15.35 7.52
CA SER A 49 -2.36 14.98 7.19
C SER A 49 -2.11 13.48 7.38
N MET A 50 -2.51 12.93 8.53
CA MET A 50 -2.44 11.49 8.80
C MET A 50 -3.22 10.66 7.76
N MET A 51 -4.42 11.10 7.38
CA MET A 51 -5.23 10.44 6.35
C MET A 51 -4.55 10.47 4.98
N ASN A 52 -3.95 11.59 4.59
CA ASN A 52 -3.18 11.72 3.34
C ASN A 52 -2.03 10.70 3.29
N LEU A 53 -1.20 10.68 4.32
CA LEU A 53 -0.08 9.73 4.43
C LEU A 53 -0.54 8.27 4.43
N THR A 54 -1.63 7.98 5.14
CA THR A 54 -2.23 6.64 5.18
C THR A 54 -2.73 6.21 3.81
N MET A 55 -3.40 7.08 3.06
CA MET A 55 -3.90 6.80 1.72
C MET A 55 -2.78 6.58 0.71
N ILE A 56 -1.73 7.41 0.72
CA ILE A 56 -0.55 7.23 -0.12
C ILE A 56 0.12 5.89 0.18
N THR A 57 0.36 5.59 1.46
CA THR A 57 0.94 4.33 1.88
C THR A 57 0.06 3.14 1.49
N MET A 58 -1.26 3.28 1.57
CA MET A 58 -2.22 2.24 1.21
C MET A 58 -2.10 1.83 -0.26
N ILE A 59 -1.90 2.78 -1.19
CA ILE A 59 -1.66 2.46 -2.61
C ILE A 59 -0.42 1.57 -2.73
N CYS A 60 0.69 1.95 -2.08
CA CYS A 60 1.94 1.18 -2.09
C CYS A 60 1.74 -0.24 -1.54
N ILE A 61 1.04 -0.37 -0.40
CA ILE A 61 0.79 -1.64 0.28
C ILE A 61 -0.16 -2.55 -0.51
N VAL A 62 -1.16 -1.98 -1.17
CA VAL A 62 -2.04 -2.74 -2.07
C VAL A 62 -1.26 -3.29 -3.26
N GLY A 63 -0.29 -2.53 -3.80
CA GLY A 63 0.65 -3.02 -4.81
C GLY A 63 1.51 -4.19 -4.30
N LEU A 64 2.07 -4.05 -3.09
CA LEU A 64 2.83 -5.11 -2.44
C LEU A 64 1.96 -6.35 -2.15
N GLN A 65 0.69 -6.16 -1.80
CA GLN A 65 -0.25 -7.26 -1.62
C GLN A 65 -0.49 -8.08 -2.90
N ILE A 66 -0.43 -7.44 -4.08
CA ILE A 66 -0.55 -8.15 -5.37
C ILE A 66 0.68 -9.02 -5.59
N THR A 67 1.89 -8.49 -5.38
CA THR A 67 3.14 -9.24 -5.58
C THR A 67 3.35 -10.31 -4.51
N THR A 68 3.27 -9.95 -3.23
CA THR A 68 3.60 -10.86 -2.13
C THR A 68 2.40 -11.70 -1.72
N GLY A 69 1.22 -11.09 -1.59
CA GLY A 69 0.04 -11.79 -1.07
C GLY A 69 -0.65 -12.67 -2.10
N TYR A 70 -0.82 -12.20 -3.33
CA TYR A 70 -1.52 -12.97 -4.38
C TYR A 70 -0.59 -13.79 -5.25
N ALA A 71 0.54 -13.25 -5.70
CA ALA A 71 1.47 -13.99 -6.54
C ALA A 71 2.51 -14.79 -5.76
N GLY A 72 2.56 -14.67 -4.42
CA GLY A 72 3.47 -15.42 -3.55
C GLY A 72 4.95 -15.03 -3.70
N GLN A 73 5.24 -13.85 -4.27
CA GLN A 73 6.60 -13.40 -4.52
C GLN A 73 7.04 -12.45 -3.40
N LEU A 74 7.93 -12.88 -2.52
CA LEU A 74 8.46 -12.03 -1.45
C LEU A 74 9.21 -10.84 -2.05
N ASN A 75 8.70 -9.63 -1.80
CA ASN A 75 9.26 -8.38 -2.30
C ASN A 75 9.65 -7.45 -1.16
N LEU A 76 10.95 -7.33 -0.89
CA LEU A 76 11.56 -6.42 0.06
C LEU A 76 12.11 -5.14 -0.60
N GLY A 77 11.85 -4.95 -1.90
CA GLY A 77 12.26 -3.77 -2.67
C GLY A 77 11.15 -2.75 -2.92
N GLN A 78 10.01 -2.87 -2.25
CA GLN A 78 8.83 -2.04 -2.54
C GLN A 78 9.09 -0.54 -2.33
N SER A 79 9.89 -0.19 -1.32
CA SER A 79 10.29 1.20 -1.07
C SER A 79 11.18 1.75 -2.20
N ALA A 80 12.07 0.94 -2.79
CA ALA A 80 12.86 1.34 -3.96
C ALA A 80 11.98 1.59 -5.20
N PHE A 81 10.96 0.76 -5.42
CA PHE A 81 10.01 0.98 -6.52
C PHE A 81 9.19 2.25 -6.31
N MET A 82 8.80 2.53 -5.06
CA MET A 82 8.16 3.79 -4.68
C MET A 82 9.09 4.98 -4.92
N GLY A 83 10.35 4.86 -4.50
CA GLY A 83 11.38 5.88 -4.72
C GLY A 83 11.62 6.17 -6.20
N MET A 84 11.74 5.12 -7.03
CA MET A 84 11.93 5.31 -8.47
C MET A 84 10.76 6.09 -9.10
N GLY A 85 9.52 5.77 -8.70
CA GLY A 85 8.34 6.52 -9.15
C GLY A 85 8.35 7.98 -8.69
N ALA A 86 8.76 8.23 -7.43
CA ALA A 86 8.89 9.58 -6.90
C ALA A 86 9.91 10.40 -7.68
N PHE A 87 11.11 9.84 -7.95
CA PHE A 87 12.15 10.52 -8.69
C PHE A 87 11.79 10.77 -10.15
N VAL A 88 11.16 9.79 -10.83
CA VAL A 88 10.68 9.97 -12.21
C VAL A 88 9.64 11.07 -12.29
N ALA A 89 8.63 11.06 -11.42
CA ALA A 89 7.60 12.07 -11.40
C ALA A 89 8.17 13.47 -11.08
N SER A 90 9.06 13.56 -10.10
CA SER A 90 9.73 14.83 -9.70
C SER A 90 10.57 15.39 -10.82
N SER A 91 11.38 14.54 -11.47
CA SER A 91 12.21 14.96 -12.61
C SER A 91 11.37 15.50 -13.76
N LEU A 92 10.27 14.83 -14.11
CA LEU A 92 9.36 15.29 -15.16
C LEU A 92 8.68 16.61 -14.81
N THR A 93 8.33 16.80 -13.54
CA THR A 93 7.69 18.05 -13.10
C THR A 93 8.68 19.21 -13.07
N VAL A 94 9.90 19.01 -12.53
CA VAL A 94 10.88 20.08 -12.34
C VAL A 94 11.56 20.47 -13.66
N HIS A 95 12.02 19.48 -14.45
CA HIS A 95 12.81 19.77 -15.65
C HIS A 95 11.98 19.94 -16.93
N PHE A 96 10.90 19.18 -17.06
CA PHE A 96 10.05 19.23 -18.25
C PHE A 96 8.76 20.02 -18.03
N HIS A 97 8.58 20.60 -16.83
CA HIS A 97 7.40 21.36 -16.45
C HIS A 97 6.08 20.62 -16.77
N LEU A 98 6.14 19.28 -16.73
CA LEU A 98 4.94 18.47 -16.98
C LEU A 98 3.97 18.61 -15.82
N PRO A 99 2.68 18.77 -16.13
CA PRO A 99 1.67 18.85 -15.10
C PRO A 99 1.59 17.53 -14.30
N PHE A 100 1.35 17.64 -13.00
CA PHE A 100 1.39 16.51 -12.07
C PHE A 100 0.48 15.34 -12.46
N TYR A 101 -0.66 15.59 -13.12
CA TYR A 101 -1.57 14.55 -13.58
C TYR A 101 -0.98 13.64 -14.67
N LEU A 102 0.05 14.09 -15.40
CA LEU A 102 0.84 13.27 -16.31
C LEU A 102 2.07 12.69 -15.62
N ALA A 103 2.65 13.41 -14.65
CA ALA A 103 3.81 12.94 -13.90
C ALA A 103 3.47 11.73 -12.99
N ILE A 104 2.27 11.68 -12.40
CA ILE A 104 1.84 10.56 -11.55
C ILE A 104 1.80 9.23 -12.33
N PRO A 105 1.12 9.10 -13.49
CA PRO A 105 1.18 7.87 -14.29
C PRO A 105 2.59 7.53 -14.78
N ALA A 106 3.39 8.55 -15.15
CA ALA A 106 4.78 8.33 -15.59
C ALA A 106 5.64 7.78 -14.44
N GLY A 107 5.48 8.28 -13.20
CA GLY A 107 6.11 7.71 -12.02
C GLY A 107 5.63 6.29 -11.74
N GLY A 108 4.35 6.00 -11.97
CA GLY A 108 3.81 4.63 -11.94
C GLY A 108 4.51 3.70 -12.93
N LEU A 109 4.75 4.17 -14.16
CA LEU A 109 5.51 3.41 -15.15
C LEU A 109 6.97 3.22 -14.72
N GLY A 110 7.61 4.26 -14.16
CA GLY A 110 8.98 4.18 -13.64
C GLY A 110 9.14 3.11 -12.55
N GLY A 111 8.24 3.10 -11.56
CA GLY A 111 8.20 2.06 -10.54
C GLY A 111 7.90 0.66 -11.11
N GLY A 112 6.98 0.58 -12.09
CA GLY A 112 6.65 -0.66 -12.79
C GLY A 112 7.82 -1.23 -13.60
N LEU A 113 8.55 -0.40 -14.33
CA LEU A 113 9.74 -0.82 -15.08
C LEU A 113 10.84 -1.36 -14.16
N MET A 114 11.08 -0.67 -13.04
CA MET A 114 11.98 -1.20 -12.01
C MET A 114 11.48 -2.54 -11.48
N GLY A 115 10.16 -2.68 -11.26
CA GLY A 115 9.53 -3.94 -10.91
C GLY A 115 9.79 -5.07 -11.93
N ILE A 116 9.77 -4.79 -13.24
CA ILE A 116 10.13 -5.78 -14.28
C ILE A 116 11.58 -6.22 -14.13
N ILE A 117 12.52 -5.27 -14.04
CA ILE A 117 13.97 -5.56 -13.97
C ILE A 117 14.27 -6.53 -12.83
N PHE A 118 13.72 -6.29 -11.65
CA PHE A 118 13.92 -7.15 -10.47
C PHE A 118 12.92 -8.32 -10.37
N GLY A 119 11.84 -8.29 -11.14
CA GLY A 119 10.86 -9.37 -11.28
C GLY A 119 11.30 -10.50 -12.22
N ILE A 120 12.14 -10.22 -13.24
CA ILE A 120 12.65 -11.25 -14.16
C ILE A 120 13.42 -12.36 -13.42
N PRO A 121 14.31 -12.07 -12.47
CA PRO A 121 14.97 -13.11 -11.68
C PRO A 121 14.01 -13.99 -10.86
N ALA A 122 12.83 -13.50 -10.54
CA ALA A 122 11.81 -14.24 -9.79
C ALA A 122 11.32 -15.53 -10.47
N TYR A 123 11.57 -15.68 -11.77
CA TYR A 123 11.30 -16.94 -12.47
C TYR A 123 12.23 -18.07 -12.02
N ARG A 124 13.53 -17.77 -11.89
CA ARG A 124 14.56 -18.77 -11.54
C ARG A 124 14.75 -18.93 -10.05
N VAL A 125 14.40 -17.93 -9.26
CA VAL A 125 14.70 -17.83 -7.84
C VAL A 125 13.40 -17.80 -7.04
N LYS A 126 13.29 -18.63 -6.02
CA LYS A 126 12.07 -18.76 -5.20
C LYS A 126 12.35 -18.50 -3.72
N GLY A 127 11.30 -18.15 -2.99
CA GLY A 127 11.35 -18.04 -1.53
C GLY A 127 12.36 -17.02 -1.03
N PHE A 128 13.23 -17.41 -0.13
CA PHE A 128 14.22 -16.55 0.51
C PHE A 128 15.21 -15.92 -0.48
N TYR A 129 15.64 -16.66 -1.49
CA TYR A 129 16.56 -16.14 -2.50
C TYR A 129 15.94 -15.01 -3.34
N LEU A 130 14.64 -15.07 -3.58
CA LEU A 130 13.93 -13.98 -4.24
C LEU A 130 13.88 -12.73 -3.36
N ALA A 131 13.71 -12.89 -2.06
CA ALA A 131 13.81 -11.77 -1.11
C ALA A 131 15.19 -11.09 -1.19
N LEU A 132 16.28 -11.85 -1.30
CA LEU A 132 17.63 -11.30 -1.49
C LEU A 132 17.76 -10.48 -2.79
N THR A 133 17.17 -10.93 -3.89
CA THR A 133 17.22 -10.15 -5.16
C THR A 133 16.44 -8.85 -5.05
N THR A 134 15.36 -8.80 -4.31
CA THR A 134 14.59 -7.57 -4.08
C THR A 134 15.24 -6.65 -3.05
N ILE A 135 16.01 -7.18 -2.08
CA ILE A 135 16.91 -6.39 -1.22
C ILE A 135 18.02 -5.76 -2.07
N ALA A 136 18.57 -6.49 -3.05
CA ALA A 136 19.53 -5.91 -3.96
C ALA A 136 18.94 -4.72 -4.74
N ALA A 137 17.68 -4.77 -5.16
CA ALA A 137 16.98 -3.63 -5.75
C ALA A 137 17.00 -2.41 -4.83
N GLN A 138 16.77 -2.63 -3.52
CA GLN A 138 16.77 -1.59 -2.51
C GLN A 138 18.15 -0.93 -2.33
N ILE A 139 19.21 -1.70 -2.48
CA ILE A 139 20.60 -1.20 -2.38
C ILE A 139 21.03 -0.53 -3.69
N ILE A 140 20.64 -1.07 -4.83
CA ILE A 140 20.99 -0.55 -6.16
C ILE A 140 20.27 0.78 -6.43
N PHE A 141 19.03 0.94 -5.98
CA PHE A 141 18.25 2.15 -6.22
C PHE A 141 18.96 3.45 -5.80
N PRO A 142 19.46 3.62 -4.56
CA PRO A 142 20.21 4.81 -4.15
C PRO A 142 21.44 5.05 -5.02
N ILE A 143 22.20 3.99 -5.30
CA ILE A 143 23.40 4.07 -6.12
C ILE A 143 23.06 4.51 -7.55
N LEU A 144 21.98 3.97 -8.11
CA LEU A 144 21.49 4.33 -9.44
C LEU A 144 21.14 5.82 -9.52
N ILE A 145 20.33 6.33 -8.58
CA ILE A 145 19.94 7.75 -8.55
C ILE A 145 21.18 8.66 -8.37
N MET A 146 22.12 8.31 -7.48
CA MET A 146 23.32 9.11 -7.24
C MET A 146 24.29 9.12 -8.44
N ARG A 147 24.28 8.08 -9.28
CA ARG A 147 25.10 7.98 -10.48
C ARG A 147 24.46 8.63 -11.70
N MET A 148 23.17 8.85 -11.69
CA MET A 148 22.47 9.57 -12.75
C MET A 148 22.90 11.06 -12.75
N PRO A 149 22.83 11.74 -13.93
CA PRO A 149 23.15 13.17 -14.00
C PRO A 149 22.33 13.98 -12.99
N ALA A 150 23.03 14.75 -12.15
CA ALA A 150 22.38 15.59 -11.14
C ALA A 150 21.42 16.62 -11.76
N SER A 151 21.66 17.00 -13.02
CA SER A 151 20.77 17.86 -13.80
C SER A 151 19.40 17.23 -14.10
N ILE A 152 19.25 15.90 -14.01
CA ILE A 152 17.97 15.21 -14.31
C ILE A 152 17.36 14.63 -13.04
N PHE A 153 18.16 14.04 -12.14
CA PHE A 153 17.69 13.34 -10.95
C PHE A 153 18.08 14.02 -9.63
N GLY A 154 18.59 15.26 -9.64
CA GLY A 154 18.94 16.01 -8.44
C GLY A 154 20.13 15.47 -7.64
N GLY A 155 20.68 14.31 -8.02
CA GLY A 155 21.83 13.68 -7.35
C GLY A 155 21.57 13.38 -5.87
N SER A 156 22.58 13.62 -5.02
CA SER A 156 22.47 13.39 -3.55
C SER A 156 21.62 14.44 -2.82
N MET A 157 21.46 15.64 -3.39
CA MET A 157 20.68 16.71 -2.76
C MET A 157 19.18 16.58 -2.98
N GLY A 158 18.75 15.72 -3.91
CA GLY A 158 17.34 15.53 -4.21
C GLY A 158 16.68 16.70 -4.93
N PHE A 159 15.35 16.75 -4.90
CA PHE A 159 14.54 17.78 -5.55
C PHE A 159 13.66 18.51 -4.55
N HIS A 160 13.53 19.83 -4.73
CA HIS A 160 12.40 20.59 -4.24
C HIS A 160 11.34 20.68 -5.33
N LEU A 161 10.07 20.42 -4.96
CA LEU A 161 8.94 20.53 -5.86
C LEU A 161 8.11 21.75 -5.47
N ASP A 162 7.75 22.54 -6.48
CA ASP A 162 6.74 23.57 -6.31
C ASP A 162 5.37 22.94 -6.06
N PRO A 163 4.47 23.67 -5.37
CA PRO A 163 3.11 23.21 -5.16
C PRO A 163 2.45 22.82 -6.47
N ALA A 164 1.83 21.64 -6.52
CA ALA A 164 1.09 21.23 -7.70
C ALA A 164 -0.04 22.22 -8.02
N THR A 165 -0.17 22.62 -9.29
CA THR A 165 -1.21 23.55 -9.73
C THR A 165 -2.20 22.82 -10.63
N PHE A 166 -3.48 22.82 -10.26
CA PHE A 166 -4.56 22.22 -11.05
C PHE A 166 -5.47 23.32 -11.58
N PHE A 167 -5.49 23.54 -12.91
CA PHE A 167 -6.23 24.62 -13.56
C PHE A 167 -6.05 26.01 -12.90
N GLY A 168 -4.82 26.34 -12.49
CA GLY A 168 -4.50 27.62 -11.85
C GLY A 168 -4.75 27.66 -10.33
N ILE A 169 -5.27 26.59 -9.73
CA ILE A 169 -5.45 26.48 -8.29
C ILE A 169 -4.23 25.77 -7.72
N SER A 170 -3.46 26.44 -6.85
CA SER A 170 -2.35 25.81 -6.13
C SER A 170 -2.86 24.87 -5.05
N LEU A 171 -2.29 23.65 -4.98
CA LEU A 171 -2.60 22.63 -3.99
C LEU A 171 -1.69 22.79 -2.77
N ASP A 172 -1.71 23.99 -2.14
CA ASP A 172 -0.80 24.32 -1.03
C ASP A 172 -1.23 23.74 0.31
N ASN A 173 -2.52 23.48 0.50
CA ASN A 173 -3.09 23.07 1.77
C ASN A 173 -3.33 21.55 1.83
N GLU A 174 -3.20 20.97 3.06
CA GLU A 174 -3.51 19.58 3.36
C GLU A 174 -4.90 19.15 2.86
N PHE A 175 -5.89 20.04 2.98
CA PHE A 175 -7.27 19.80 2.53
C PHE A 175 -7.37 19.67 1.01
N LYS A 176 -6.64 20.50 0.26
CA LYS A 176 -6.64 20.43 -1.21
C LYS A 176 -5.93 19.18 -1.70
N LEU A 177 -4.79 18.81 -1.08
CA LEU A 177 -4.05 17.57 -1.35
C LEU A 177 -4.89 16.33 -1.06
N TYR A 178 -5.72 16.37 0.00
CA TYR A 178 -6.63 15.27 0.32
C TYR A 178 -7.58 14.95 -0.85
N TYR A 179 -8.14 15.96 -1.48
CA TYR A 179 -9.04 15.77 -2.64
C TYR A 179 -8.32 15.31 -3.92
N LEU A 180 -7.00 15.34 -3.94
CA LEU A 180 -6.19 14.70 -4.98
C LEU A 180 -5.88 13.24 -4.62
N VAL A 181 -5.41 13.02 -3.39
CA VAL A 181 -4.94 11.70 -2.93
C VAL A 181 -6.10 10.70 -2.79
N MET A 182 -7.24 11.14 -2.24
CA MET A 182 -8.38 10.28 -1.99
C MET A 182 -8.94 9.62 -3.26
N PRO A 183 -9.28 10.34 -4.36
CA PRO A 183 -9.75 9.71 -5.59
C PRO A 183 -8.72 8.76 -6.20
N CYS A 184 -7.42 9.11 -6.16
CA CYS A 184 -6.35 8.23 -6.61
C CYS A 184 -6.34 6.93 -5.80
N THR A 185 -6.43 7.01 -4.48
CA THR A 185 -6.47 5.83 -3.61
C THR A 185 -7.68 4.95 -3.91
N VAL A 186 -8.86 5.54 -4.01
CA VAL A 186 -10.09 4.82 -4.34
C VAL A 186 -9.98 4.12 -5.70
N LEU A 187 -9.43 4.82 -6.71
CA LEU A 187 -9.22 4.26 -8.04
C LEU A 187 -8.26 3.06 -8.01
N PHE A 188 -7.10 3.20 -7.36
CA PHE A 188 -6.12 2.12 -7.32
C PHE A 188 -6.58 0.94 -6.47
N VAL A 189 -7.23 1.18 -5.33
CA VAL A 189 -7.85 0.12 -4.52
C VAL A 189 -8.96 -0.58 -5.31
N GLY A 190 -9.82 0.16 -6.00
CA GLY A 190 -10.87 -0.40 -6.87
C GLY A 190 -10.28 -1.22 -8.03
N PHE A 191 -9.22 -0.72 -8.67
CA PHE A 191 -8.50 -1.45 -9.70
C PHE A 191 -7.92 -2.77 -9.17
N ALA A 192 -7.31 -2.76 -7.97
CA ALA A 192 -6.77 -3.97 -7.35
C ALA A 192 -7.87 -5.01 -7.05
N PHE A 193 -9.02 -4.58 -6.52
CA PHE A 193 -10.17 -5.46 -6.32
C PHE A 193 -10.65 -6.11 -7.62
N ASN A 194 -10.73 -5.32 -8.69
CA ASN A 194 -11.12 -5.83 -10.00
C ASN A 194 -10.06 -6.78 -10.57
N LEU A 195 -8.77 -6.42 -10.49
CA LEU A 195 -7.65 -7.21 -10.99
C LEU A 195 -7.66 -8.64 -10.42
N VAL A 196 -7.83 -8.77 -9.11
CA VAL A 196 -7.82 -10.09 -8.44
C VAL A 196 -8.95 -11.00 -8.93
N ARG A 197 -10.04 -10.45 -9.43
CA ARG A 197 -11.18 -11.21 -9.99
C ARG A 197 -11.01 -11.60 -11.46
N THR A 198 -10.04 -11.00 -12.16
CA THR A 198 -9.76 -11.32 -13.57
C THR A 198 -9.06 -12.67 -13.71
N ARG A 199 -8.83 -13.06 -14.96
CA ARG A 199 -7.99 -14.23 -15.30
C ARG A 199 -6.58 -14.08 -14.74
N ILE A 200 -6.03 -12.86 -14.77
CA ILE A 200 -4.69 -12.54 -14.26
C ILE A 200 -4.60 -12.80 -12.76
N GLY A 201 -5.58 -12.32 -11.98
CA GLY A 201 -5.60 -12.54 -10.53
C GLY A 201 -5.72 -14.02 -10.15
N ARG A 202 -6.52 -14.80 -10.90
CA ARG A 202 -6.60 -16.25 -10.69
C ARG A 202 -5.29 -16.97 -11.03
N ALA A 203 -4.59 -16.54 -12.09
CA ALA A 203 -3.29 -17.08 -12.45
C ALA A 203 -2.23 -16.77 -11.35
N PHE A 204 -2.27 -15.59 -10.73
CA PHE A 204 -1.41 -15.27 -9.58
C PHE A 204 -1.61 -16.25 -8.43
N ILE A 205 -2.86 -16.52 -8.05
CA ILE A 205 -3.19 -17.47 -6.98
C ILE A 205 -2.71 -18.88 -7.34
N ALA A 206 -2.92 -19.33 -8.58
CA ALA A 206 -2.47 -20.65 -9.03
C ALA A 206 -0.94 -20.78 -8.94
N ILE A 207 -0.18 -19.76 -9.35
CA ILE A 207 1.29 -19.74 -9.27
C ILE A 207 1.75 -19.71 -7.80
N ARG A 208 1.06 -18.98 -6.93
CA ARG A 208 1.37 -18.93 -5.50
C ARG A 208 1.21 -20.30 -4.85
N ASP A 209 0.12 -20.98 -5.16
CA ASP A 209 -0.22 -22.27 -4.55
C ASP A 209 0.71 -23.39 -5.06
N ASN A 210 0.92 -23.49 -6.38
CA ASN A 210 1.92 -24.38 -6.96
C ASN A 210 2.27 -23.94 -8.40
N ASP A 211 3.47 -23.41 -8.61
CA ASP A 211 3.91 -22.89 -9.90
C ASP A 211 4.18 -23.99 -10.96
N ILE A 212 4.57 -25.20 -10.53
CA ILE A 212 4.79 -26.34 -11.44
C ILE A 212 3.45 -26.82 -12.01
N VAL A 213 2.44 -26.96 -11.14
CA VAL A 213 1.10 -27.37 -11.59
C VAL A 213 0.48 -26.28 -12.47
N ALA A 214 0.67 -25.01 -12.14
CA ALA A 214 0.20 -23.90 -12.96
C ALA A 214 0.82 -23.93 -14.37
N GLU A 215 2.11 -24.23 -14.47
CA GLU A 215 2.82 -24.36 -15.74
C GLU A 215 2.27 -25.53 -16.59
N MET A 216 2.01 -26.66 -15.97
CA MET A 216 1.37 -27.82 -16.63
C MET A 216 -0.03 -27.51 -17.17
N MET A 217 -0.74 -26.57 -16.54
CA MET A 217 -2.05 -26.08 -16.98
C MET A 217 -1.96 -24.94 -18.01
N GLY A 218 -0.76 -24.65 -18.55
CA GLY A 218 -0.53 -23.64 -19.58
C GLY A 218 -0.38 -22.21 -19.07
N ILE A 219 -0.21 -22.00 -17.75
CA ILE A 219 0.08 -20.69 -17.19
C ILE A 219 1.60 -20.49 -17.19
N SER A 220 2.11 -19.50 -17.94
CA SER A 220 3.54 -19.16 -17.96
C SER A 220 3.99 -18.46 -16.67
N PRO A 221 4.77 -19.10 -15.78
CA PRO A 221 5.19 -18.48 -14.53
C PRO A 221 6.03 -17.22 -14.74
N LEU A 222 6.90 -17.20 -15.77
CA LEU A 222 7.73 -16.04 -16.08
C LEU A 222 6.88 -14.80 -16.35
N SER A 223 5.92 -14.91 -17.28
CA SER A 223 5.08 -13.77 -17.68
C SER A 223 4.24 -13.24 -16.53
N TYR A 224 3.62 -14.13 -15.76
CA TYR A 224 2.74 -13.73 -14.66
C TYR A 224 3.51 -13.22 -13.44
N LYS A 225 4.66 -13.82 -13.07
CA LYS A 225 5.50 -13.29 -11.99
C LYS A 225 6.03 -11.90 -12.33
N THR A 226 6.54 -11.71 -13.55
CA THR A 226 7.00 -10.40 -14.02
C THR A 226 5.85 -9.38 -14.06
N ALA A 227 4.66 -9.79 -14.53
CA ALA A 227 3.46 -8.94 -14.52
C ALA A 227 3.06 -8.54 -13.09
N ALA A 228 3.16 -9.44 -12.10
CA ALA A 228 2.88 -9.14 -10.71
C ALA A 228 3.85 -8.06 -10.17
N PHE A 229 5.14 -8.18 -10.47
CA PHE A 229 6.13 -7.17 -10.10
C PHE A 229 5.91 -5.84 -10.82
N PHE A 230 5.55 -5.86 -12.12
CA PHE A 230 5.21 -4.64 -12.85
C PHE A 230 4.02 -3.93 -12.23
N ILE A 231 2.93 -4.63 -11.97
CA ILE A 231 1.72 -4.05 -11.39
C ILE A 231 2.01 -3.54 -9.97
N GLY A 232 2.63 -4.36 -9.12
CA GLY A 232 2.99 -3.95 -7.75
C GLY A 232 3.97 -2.77 -7.72
N GLY A 233 4.95 -2.76 -8.63
CA GLY A 233 5.88 -1.65 -8.82
C GLY A 233 5.19 -0.39 -9.35
N SER A 234 4.21 -0.54 -10.25
CA SER A 234 3.41 0.61 -10.74
C SER A 234 2.58 1.26 -9.63
N PHE A 235 1.97 0.46 -8.76
CA PHE A 235 1.27 0.97 -7.57
C PHE A 235 2.23 1.72 -6.64
N ALA A 236 3.41 1.14 -6.38
CA ALA A 236 4.44 1.79 -5.57
C ALA A 236 4.91 3.09 -6.22
N GLY A 237 5.12 3.11 -7.54
CA GLY A 237 5.53 4.29 -8.28
C GLY A 237 4.51 5.42 -8.22
N VAL A 238 3.22 5.12 -8.34
CA VAL A 238 2.15 6.11 -8.16
C VAL A 238 2.12 6.62 -6.73
N ALA A 239 2.25 5.75 -5.73
CA ALA A 239 2.36 6.16 -4.33
C ALA A 239 3.56 7.07 -4.11
N GLY A 240 4.71 6.77 -4.73
CA GLY A 240 5.90 7.60 -4.71
C GLY A 240 5.70 8.98 -5.34
N SER A 241 5.01 9.05 -6.48
CA SER A 241 4.65 10.31 -7.13
C SER A 241 3.77 11.19 -6.24
N LEU A 242 2.75 10.58 -5.60
CA LEU A 242 1.89 11.29 -4.64
C LEU A 242 2.64 11.71 -3.37
N TRP A 243 3.59 10.88 -2.91
CA TRP A 243 4.47 11.20 -1.80
C TRP A 243 5.35 12.41 -2.11
N ALA A 244 5.92 12.47 -3.33
CA ALA A 244 6.71 13.59 -3.81
C ALA A 244 5.93 14.91 -3.78
N LEU A 245 4.70 14.89 -4.30
CA LEU A 245 3.81 16.06 -4.30
C LEU A 245 3.39 16.47 -2.88
N TYR A 246 3.25 15.50 -1.98
CA TYR A 246 2.84 15.74 -0.61
C TYR A 246 3.97 16.37 0.22
N ILE A 247 5.16 15.77 0.21
CA ILE A 247 6.31 16.22 1.00
C ILE A 247 7.01 17.42 0.37
N ARG A 248 6.87 17.60 -0.96
CA ARG A 248 7.53 18.67 -1.75
C ARG A 248 9.05 18.66 -1.73
N TYR A 249 9.63 17.64 -1.14
CA TYR A 249 11.08 17.41 -1.12
C TYR A 249 11.35 15.93 -1.22
N ILE A 250 12.14 15.52 -2.20
CA ILE A 250 12.50 14.12 -2.41
C ILE A 250 13.99 13.96 -2.34
N ALA A 251 14.41 13.08 -1.42
CA ALA A 251 15.79 12.65 -1.28
C ALA A 251 15.86 11.12 -1.25
N VAL A 252 17.00 10.58 -1.63
CA VAL A 252 17.23 9.13 -1.72
C VAL A 252 17.05 8.45 -0.37
N ASP A 253 17.45 9.11 0.71
CA ASP A 253 17.42 8.60 2.08
C ASP A 253 16.00 8.37 2.63
N GLN A 254 14.97 8.88 1.95
CA GLN A 254 13.57 8.64 2.31
C GLN A 254 13.07 7.24 1.93
N PHE A 255 13.78 6.52 1.05
CA PHE A 255 13.35 5.22 0.53
C PHE A 255 14.29 4.10 0.97
N THR A 256 14.28 3.80 2.27
CA THR A 256 15.17 2.80 2.87
C THR A 256 14.56 1.40 2.90
N LEU A 257 15.42 0.40 3.10
CA LEU A 257 15.00 -0.99 3.34
C LEU A 257 14.02 -1.10 4.52
N TRP A 258 14.21 -0.23 5.53
CA TRP A 258 13.36 -0.18 6.71
C TRP A 258 11.88 0.00 6.35
N TYR A 259 11.56 0.91 5.43
CA TYR A 259 10.19 1.10 4.96
C TYR A 259 9.63 -0.13 4.24
N SER A 260 10.47 -0.84 3.46
CA SER A 260 10.02 -2.09 2.83
C SER A 260 9.66 -3.17 3.84
N VAL A 261 10.42 -3.28 4.93
CA VAL A 261 10.11 -4.19 6.05
C VAL A 261 8.80 -3.79 6.72
N TRP A 262 8.58 -2.48 6.96
CA TRP A 262 7.33 -1.97 7.50
C TRP A 262 6.12 -2.28 6.63
N TYR A 263 6.25 -2.13 5.33
CA TYR A 263 5.20 -2.43 4.36
C TYR A 263 4.80 -3.91 4.42
N ILE A 264 5.77 -4.81 4.54
CA ILE A 264 5.48 -6.23 4.76
C ILE A 264 4.80 -6.45 6.11
N GLY A 265 5.25 -5.79 7.17
CA GLY A 265 4.60 -5.83 8.48
C GLY A 265 3.12 -5.45 8.43
N MET A 266 2.77 -4.40 7.68
CA MET A 266 1.38 -3.97 7.48
C MET A 266 0.53 -5.05 6.78
N ILE A 267 1.10 -5.75 5.79
CA ILE A 267 0.40 -6.86 5.11
C ILE A 267 0.21 -8.06 6.04
N ILE A 268 1.20 -8.39 6.85
CA ILE A 268 1.13 -9.51 7.80
C ILE A 268 0.05 -9.23 8.83
N VAL A 269 0.07 -8.06 9.46
CA VAL A 269 -0.94 -7.64 10.46
C VAL A 269 -2.34 -7.62 9.84
N GLY A 270 -2.47 -7.10 8.64
CA GLY A 270 -3.76 -7.04 7.94
C GLY A 270 -4.27 -8.39 7.45
N GLY A 271 -3.37 -9.26 7.01
CA GLY A 271 -3.62 -10.57 6.42
C GLY A 271 -3.22 -10.68 4.96
N MET A 272 -2.25 -11.54 4.68
CA MET A 272 -1.73 -11.78 3.33
C MET A 272 -2.78 -12.41 2.41
N GLY A 273 -2.77 -12.05 1.13
CA GLY A 273 -3.67 -12.62 0.11
C GLY A 273 -5.09 -12.04 0.15
N ASN A 274 -5.28 -10.87 0.75
CA ASN A 274 -6.57 -10.18 0.75
C ASN A 274 -6.37 -8.65 0.69
N ILE A 275 -6.99 -7.98 -0.28
CA ILE A 275 -6.88 -6.51 -0.43
C ILE A 275 -7.44 -5.77 0.79
N LEU A 276 -8.56 -6.26 1.38
CA LEU A 276 -9.07 -5.69 2.63
C LEU A 276 -8.02 -5.81 3.76
N GLY A 277 -7.19 -6.86 3.75
CA GLY A 277 -6.07 -7.00 4.67
C GLY A 277 -5.06 -5.87 4.51
N ALA A 278 -4.65 -5.58 3.29
CA ALA A 278 -3.75 -4.46 3.03
C ALA A 278 -4.31 -3.13 3.56
N ILE A 279 -5.61 -2.86 3.34
CA ILE A 279 -6.28 -1.66 3.82
C ILE A 279 -6.29 -1.60 5.35
N LEU A 280 -6.80 -2.66 6.01
CA LEU A 280 -6.91 -2.70 7.47
C LEU A 280 -5.56 -2.67 8.16
N GLY A 281 -4.56 -3.39 7.62
CA GLY A 281 -3.20 -3.40 8.16
C GLY A 281 -2.52 -2.03 8.05
N THR A 282 -2.69 -1.35 6.92
CA THR A 282 -2.16 0.01 6.72
C THR A 282 -2.81 0.98 7.71
N VAL A 283 -4.14 1.00 7.80
CA VAL A 283 -4.86 1.89 8.72
C VAL A 283 -4.45 1.60 10.16
N PHE A 284 -4.38 0.33 10.54
CA PHE A 284 -4.03 -0.06 11.91
C PHE A 284 -2.61 0.40 12.30
N ILE A 285 -1.60 0.06 11.49
CA ILE A 285 -0.20 0.41 11.80
C ILE A 285 0.02 1.92 11.74
N ARG A 286 -0.57 2.63 10.77
CA ARG A 286 -0.46 4.08 10.68
C ARG A 286 -1.17 4.78 11.86
N SER A 287 -2.31 4.27 12.29
CA SER A 287 -2.99 4.80 13.49
C SER A 287 -2.16 4.56 14.75
N LEU A 288 -1.53 3.39 14.87
CA LEU A 288 -0.64 3.09 15.99
C LEU A 288 0.59 4.02 16.00
N GLU A 289 1.21 4.25 14.83
CA GLU A 289 2.32 5.18 14.65
C GLU A 289 1.94 6.60 15.12
N GLU A 290 0.78 7.10 14.70
CA GLU A 290 0.29 8.43 15.10
C GLU A 290 -0.01 8.52 16.60
N ILE A 291 -0.57 7.48 17.19
CA ILE A 291 -0.80 7.42 18.63
C ILE A 291 0.53 7.51 19.39
N ILE A 292 1.55 6.76 18.97
CA ILE A 292 2.86 6.74 19.63
C ILE A 292 3.55 8.10 19.46
N THR A 293 3.53 8.70 18.27
CA THR A 293 4.14 10.01 18.01
C THR A 293 3.45 11.14 18.78
N THR A 294 2.17 10.99 19.09
CA THR A 294 1.42 11.95 19.91
C THR A 294 1.69 11.77 21.40
N LEU A 295 1.72 10.52 21.86
CA LEU A 295 1.94 10.20 23.28
C LEU A 295 3.40 10.40 23.69
N GLY A 296 4.37 10.20 22.80
CA GLY A 296 5.79 10.31 23.12
C GLY A 296 6.19 11.66 23.73
N PRO A 297 5.92 12.80 23.09
CA PRO A 297 6.19 14.13 23.68
C PRO A 297 5.46 14.38 24.99
N TYR A 298 4.20 13.95 25.10
CA TYR A 298 3.41 14.09 26.32
C TYR A 298 4.04 13.33 27.50
N LEU A 299 4.45 12.08 27.29
CA LEU A 299 5.12 11.27 28.30
C LEU A 299 6.51 11.83 28.64
N SER A 300 7.27 12.30 27.65
CA SER A 300 8.58 12.93 27.86
C SER A 300 8.50 14.19 28.73
N GLN A 301 7.43 14.96 28.63
CA GLN A 301 7.19 16.14 29.48
C GLN A 301 6.82 15.78 30.93
N HIS A 302 6.02 14.73 31.13
CA HIS A 302 5.55 14.33 32.45
C HIS A 302 6.53 13.43 33.21
N TYR A 303 7.38 12.69 32.49
CA TYR A 303 8.35 11.76 33.06
C TYR A 303 9.76 11.97 32.48
N PRO A 304 10.39 13.13 32.77
CA PRO A 304 11.71 13.42 32.19
C PRO A 304 12.82 12.46 32.68
N GLN A 305 12.58 11.73 33.78
CA GLN A 305 13.50 10.74 34.33
C GLN A 305 13.60 9.46 33.48
N ILE A 306 12.61 9.17 32.63
CA ILE A 306 12.59 7.96 31.79
C ILE A 306 13.37 8.17 30.48
N GLY A 307 13.88 9.40 30.24
CA GLY A 307 14.72 9.72 29.07
C GLY A 307 14.06 10.70 28.10
N GLY A 308 14.91 11.45 27.40
CA GLY A 308 14.47 12.47 26.43
C GLY A 308 13.77 11.88 25.21
N GLY A 309 13.26 12.77 24.33
CA GLY A 309 12.48 12.42 23.15
C GLY A 309 13.11 11.34 22.23
N ALA A 310 14.43 11.20 22.22
CA ALA A 310 15.13 10.16 21.45
C ALA A 310 14.80 8.74 21.92
N ILE A 311 14.59 8.51 23.22
CA ILE A 311 14.24 7.19 23.77
C ILE A 311 12.82 6.80 23.35
N TRP A 312 11.91 7.78 23.28
CA TRP A 312 10.54 7.53 22.83
C TRP A 312 10.45 7.23 21.33
N LEU A 313 11.28 7.89 20.51
CA LEU A 313 11.38 7.57 19.08
C LEU A 313 11.98 6.17 18.85
N ALA A 314 12.98 5.78 19.64
CA ALA A 314 13.51 4.40 19.60
C ALA A 314 12.46 3.39 20.09
N GLY A 315 11.71 3.72 21.14
CA GLY A 315 10.61 2.91 21.68
C GLY A 315 9.49 2.68 20.69
N MET A 316 9.21 3.65 19.81
CA MET A 316 8.25 3.51 18.72
C MET A 316 8.54 2.30 17.84
N ASN A 317 9.80 2.13 17.41
CA ASN A 317 10.20 1.00 16.58
C ASN A 317 10.05 -0.35 17.30
N ILE A 318 10.31 -0.37 18.62
CA ILE A 318 10.13 -1.58 19.46
C ILE A 318 8.64 -1.91 19.59
N ILE A 319 7.78 -0.94 19.84
CA ILE A 319 6.34 -1.16 19.98
C ILE A 319 5.75 -1.64 18.65
N LEU A 320 6.10 -0.98 17.55
CA LEU A 320 5.61 -1.36 16.23
C LEU A 320 6.13 -2.76 15.83
N GLY A 321 7.43 -3.03 15.99
CA GLY A 321 8.01 -4.35 15.73
C GLY A 321 7.40 -5.44 16.63
N GLY A 322 7.24 -5.14 17.92
CA GLY A 322 6.56 -6.01 18.87
C GLY A 322 5.11 -6.31 18.47
N THR A 323 4.39 -5.32 17.96
CA THR A 323 3.03 -5.50 17.44
C THR A 323 3.00 -6.50 16.29
N ILE A 324 3.93 -6.41 15.33
CA ILE A 324 4.00 -7.35 14.21
C ILE A 324 4.27 -8.77 14.73
N VAL A 325 5.22 -8.93 15.67
CA VAL A 325 5.56 -10.22 16.29
C VAL A 325 4.35 -10.79 17.04
N LEU A 326 3.64 -9.97 17.82
CA LEU A 326 2.43 -10.39 18.52
C LEU A 326 1.36 -10.90 17.55
N PHE A 327 1.14 -10.18 16.43
CA PHE A 327 0.19 -10.64 15.41
C PHE A 327 0.62 -11.95 14.76
N LEU A 328 1.92 -12.15 14.50
CA LEU A 328 2.42 -13.40 13.95
C LEU A 328 2.20 -14.59 14.89
N ILE A 329 2.30 -14.37 16.20
CA ILE A 329 2.12 -15.43 17.21
C ILE A 329 0.64 -15.73 17.44
N PHE A 330 -0.17 -14.69 17.70
CA PHE A 330 -1.56 -14.87 18.12
C PHE A 330 -2.56 -14.92 16.97
N GLU A 331 -2.28 -14.25 15.84
CA GLU A 331 -3.20 -14.15 14.70
C GLU A 331 -2.45 -14.22 13.36
N PRO A 332 -1.82 -15.38 13.02
CA PRO A 332 -1.01 -15.50 11.81
C PRO A 332 -1.78 -15.29 10.51
N LYS A 333 -3.12 -15.36 10.53
CA LYS A 333 -4.00 -15.09 9.39
C LYS A 333 -4.41 -13.61 9.27
N GLY A 334 -4.02 -12.78 10.24
CA GLY A 334 -4.24 -11.33 10.27
C GLY A 334 -5.67 -10.88 10.57
N LEU A 335 -5.84 -9.55 10.67
CA LEU A 335 -7.10 -8.90 11.07
C LEU A 335 -8.31 -9.29 10.24
N VAL A 336 -8.15 -9.49 8.93
CA VAL A 336 -9.26 -9.88 8.04
C VAL A 336 -9.81 -11.26 8.39
N HIS A 337 -8.99 -12.17 8.86
CA HIS A 337 -9.46 -13.49 9.28
C HIS A 337 -10.38 -13.39 10.50
N ARG A 338 -9.99 -12.63 11.51
CA ARG A 338 -10.84 -12.32 12.68
C ARG A 338 -12.13 -11.64 12.28
N TRP A 339 -12.05 -10.67 11.37
CA TRP A 339 -13.26 -10.02 10.86
C TRP A 339 -14.21 -11.00 10.18
N LYS A 340 -13.70 -11.95 9.40
CA LYS A 340 -14.52 -13.00 8.77
C LYS A 340 -15.20 -13.90 9.81
N ILE A 341 -14.46 -14.29 10.87
CA ILE A 341 -15.00 -15.10 11.97
C ILE A 341 -16.10 -14.33 12.70
N LEU A 342 -15.86 -13.09 13.11
CA LEU A 342 -16.86 -12.24 13.76
C LEU A 342 -18.11 -12.07 12.91
N LYS A 343 -17.93 -11.82 11.61
CA LYS A 343 -19.05 -11.70 10.68
C LYS A 343 -19.83 -13.02 10.53
N ALA A 344 -19.15 -14.15 10.52
CA ALA A 344 -19.78 -15.47 10.48
C ALA A 344 -20.56 -15.75 11.77
N SER A 345 -19.95 -15.53 12.94
CA SER A 345 -20.60 -15.68 14.23
C SER A 345 -21.85 -14.82 14.36
N TYR A 346 -21.79 -13.55 13.94
CA TYR A 346 -22.95 -12.65 13.96
C TYR A 346 -24.08 -13.11 13.03
N ARG A 347 -23.77 -13.76 11.90
CA ARG A 347 -24.78 -14.29 10.98
C ARG A 347 -25.47 -15.55 11.50
N ILE A 348 -24.75 -16.34 12.31
CA ILE A 348 -25.26 -17.61 12.85
C ILE A 348 -25.96 -17.38 14.19
N TRP A 349 -25.71 -16.23 14.86
CA TRP A 349 -26.39 -15.89 16.11
C TRP A 349 -27.94 -15.90 15.95
N PRO A 350 -28.77 -16.56 16.83
CA PRO A 350 -28.40 -17.05 18.15
C PRO A 350 -27.98 -18.54 18.24
N PHE A 351 -27.62 -19.18 17.14
CA PHE A 351 -27.15 -20.57 17.12
C PHE A 351 -25.64 -20.64 16.98
N PRO A 352 -24.87 -20.47 18.08
CA PRO A 352 -23.42 -20.68 18.03
C PRO A 352 -23.16 -22.18 17.78
N TYR A 353 -22.35 -22.50 16.76
CA TYR A 353 -21.73 -23.82 16.69
C TYR A 353 -20.72 -23.90 17.85
N SER A 354 -21.00 -24.82 18.75
CA SER A 354 -20.07 -25.28 19.76
C SER A 354 -18.90 -26.07 19.12
#